data_e065cd16a92f18bdac8e84af8346051d
#
_entry.id   e065cd16a92f18bdac8e84af8346051d
#
_cell.length_a   1.000
_cell.length_b   1.000
_cell.length_c   1.000
_cell.angle_alpha   90.00
_cell.angle_beta   90.00
_cell.angle_gamma   90.00
#
_symmetry.space_group_name_H-M   'P 1'
#
loop_
_entity.id
_entity.type
_entity.pdbx_description
1 polymer ?
#
loop_
_entity_poly.entity_id
_entity_poly.type
_entity_poly.pdbx_seq_one_letter_code
_entity_poly.pdbx_strand_id
1 'polypeptide(L)'
;GINFNDQERGRFNYSSLGGLNDAFRNKDVINGIENAPFAFGSLGGTTNINTRATAFAAGTKASVAYSNRSYNMRATATHSTGLMNNGWAFTGSAVWRWAKEGIIEGTFYNSWGYFLSAEKMINDRHSISLATYGAPTKRSQSAAVTQEVYDFRGIYYNPYWGYQNGKKRSSRVVNSFDPTVVANWDFKITDKQNLKTGFGFHYSNYSNTALGFYNAADPRPDYYRNLPSYQINDVLGSYGLECTTEIHHEN
;
A
#
# COMPACT_ATOMS: atom_id res chain seq x y z
N GLY A 1 9.51 -8.57 -18.96
CA GLY A 1 9.10 -8.14 -17.64
C GLY A 1 9.01 -9.28 -16.66
N ILE A 2 9.05 -8.95 -15.39
CA ILE A 2 8.87 -9.92 -14.30
C ILE A 2 7.50 -9.66 -13.71
N ASN A 3 6.69 -10.72 -13.55
CA ASN A 3 5.34 -10.59 -12.97
C ASN A 3 5.45 -10.50 -11.44
N PHE A 4 4.86 -9.47 -10.85
CA PHE A 4 4.78 -9.24 -9.41
C PHE A 4 3.37 -9.32 -8.84
N ASN A 5 2.42 -9.80 -9.62
CA ASN A 5 1.10 -10.08 -9.09
C ASN A 5 1.17 -11.21 -8.07
N ASP A 6 0.41 -11.05 -6.97
CA ASP A 6 0.18 -12.10 -6.00
C ASP A 6 -0.42 -13.34 -6.70
N GLN A 7 0.16 -14.51 -6.48
CA GLN A 7 -0.26 -15.75 -7.11
C GLN A 7 -1.62 -16.24 -6.62
N GLU A 8 -2.01 -15.87 -5.40
CA GLU A 8 -3.30 -16.26 -4.82
C GLU A 8 -4.46 -15.43 -5.37
N ARG A 9 -4.28 -14.09 -5.45
CA ARG A 9 -5.35 -13.14 -5.78
C ARG A 9 -5.18 -12.50 -7.15
N GLY A 10 -4.08 -12.73 -7.82
CA GLY A 10 -3.75 -12.12 -9.11
C GLY A 10 -3.60 -10.61 -9.08
N ARG A 11 -3.38 -10.00 -7.92
CA ARG A 11 -3.32 -8.55 -7.73
C ARG A 11 -1.95 -8.08 -7.31
N PHE A 12 -1.57 -6.91 -7.80
CA PHE A 12 -0.39 -6.22 -7.32
C PHE A 12 -0.73 -5.37 -6.09
N ASN A 13 0.02 -5.54 -5.01
CA ASN A 13 -0.16 -4.77 -3.79
C ASN A 13 0.60 -3.44 -3.85
N TYR A 14 -0.05 -2.39 -4.32
CA TYR A 14 0.55 -1.04 -4.37
C TYR A 14 0.97 -0.49 -3.00
N SER A 15 0.43 -1.00 -1.90
CA SER A 15 0.83 -0.55 -0.56
C SER A 15 2.25 -0.94 -0.20
N SER A 16 2.77 -2.04 -0.79
CA SER A 16 4.15 -2.49 -0.62
C SER A 16 5.19 -1.52 -1.20
N LEU A 17 4.78 -0.67 -2.14
CA LEU A 17 5.63 0.39 -2.70
C LEU A 17 5.84 1.57 -1.75
N GLY A 18 5.13 1.61 -0.62
CA GLY A 18 5.37 2.56 0.45
C GLY A 18 5.23 4.06 0.11
N GLY A 19 4.61 4.38 -1.03
CA GLY A 19 4.46 5.77 -1.48
C GLY A 19 5.68 6.33 -2.23
N LEU A 20 6.56 5.47 -2.73
CA LEU A 20 7.68 5.79 -3.63
C LEU A 20 7.20 6.19 -5.03
N ASN A 21 6.24 7.12 -5.10
CA ASN A 21 5.56 7.49 -6.34
C ASN A 21 6.52 8.00 -7.42
N ASP A 22 7.56 8.73 -7.02
CA ASP A 22 8.54 9.25 -7.97
C ASP A 22 9.42 8.14 -8.58
N ALA A 23 9.70 7.09 -7.81
CA ALA A 23 10.46 5.94 -8.28
C ALA A 23 9.65 5.03 -9.24
N PHE A 24 8.33 5.01 -9.10
CA PHE A 24 7.44 4.13 -9.88
C PHE A 24 6.54 4.88 -10.86
N ARG A 25 6.87 6.11 -11.22
CA ARG A 25 6.07 6.91 -12.17
C ARG A 25 6.29 6.52 -13.64
N ASN A 26 7.44 5.94 -13.98
CA ASN A 26 7.73 5.49 -15.33
C ASN A 26 6.99 4.18 -15.60
N LYS A 27 5.81 4.29 -16.18
CA LYS A 27 4.89 3.18 -16.42
C LYS A 27 4.47 3.15 -17.87
N ASP A 28 4.51 1.95 -18.44
CA ASP A 28 3.89 1.66 -19.73
C ASP A 28 2.58 0.92 -19.43
N VAL A 29 1.46 1.44 -19.88
CA VAL A 29 0.13 0.87 -19.65
C VAL A 29 -0.43 0.42 -20.98
N ILE A 30 -0.78 -0.85 -21.08
CA ILE A 30 -1.50 -1.44 -22.21
C ILE A 30 -2.86 -1.88 -21.68
N ASN A 31 -3.92 -1.41 -22.31
CA ASN A 31 -5.30 -1.70 -21.92
C ASN A 31 -5.84 -2.85 -22.79
N GLY A 32 -6.58 -3.78 -22.14
CA GLY A 32 -7.20 -4.89 -22.85
C GLY A 32 -6.22 -5.95 -23.38
N ILE A 33 -6.61 -6.65 -24.44
CA ILE A 33 -5.91 -7.84 -24.99
C ILE A 33 -4.85 -7.45 -26.02
N GLU A 34 -4.20 -6.33 -25.88
CA GLU A 34 -3.12 -5.95 -26.79
C GLU A 34 -1.83 -6.71 -26.50
N ASN A 35 -0.99 -6.83 -27.53
CA ASN A 35 0.31 -7.46 -27.39
C ASN A 35 1.24 -6.61 -26.51
N ALA A 36 1.64 -7.18 -25.37
CA ALA A 36 2.56 -6.53 -24.44
C ALA A 36 4.00 -7.02 -24.71
N PRO A 37 4.91 -6.14 -25.19
CA PRO A 37 6.28 -6.55 -25.52
C PRO A 37 7.13 -6.89 -24.30
N PHE A 38 6.61 -6.69 -23.10
CA PHE A 38 7.35 -6.86 -21.84
C PHE A 38 6.73 -7.90 -20.90
N ALA A 39 5.54 -8.47 -21.20
CA ALA A 39 4.87 -9.45 -20.35
C ALA A 39 3.82 -10.22 -21.12
N PHE A 40 3.24 -11.25 -20.49
CA PHE A 40 2.01 -11.86 -20.98
C PHE A 40 0.86 -10.86 -20.85
N GLY A 41 0.10 -10.67 -21.94
CA GLY A 41 -1.09 -9.83 -21.92
C GLY A 41 -2.17 -10.43 -21.02
N SER A 42 -3.09 -9.57 -20.54
CA SER A 42 -4.27 -9.99 -19.79
C SER A 42 -5.52 -9.30 -20.32
N LEU A 43 -6.70 -9.86 -20.01
CA LEU A 43 -7.99 -9.27 -20.42
C LEU A 43 -8.17 -7.84 -19.88
N GLY A 44 -7.67 -7.56 -18.69
CA GLY A 44 -7.76 -6.25 -18.03
C GLY A 44 -6.64 -5.27 -18.42
N GLY A 45 -5.67 -5.72 -19.22
CA GLY A 45 -4.48 -4.95 -19.56
C GLY A 45 -3.26 -5.25 -18.70
N THR A 46 -2.15 -4.61 -19.02
CA THR A 46 -0.84 -4.83 -18.39
C THR A 46 -0.18 -3.50 -18.08
N THR A 47 0.36 -3.37 -16.86
CA THR A 47 1.16 -2.21 -16.46
C THR A 47 2.60 -2.67 -16.23
N ASN A 48 3.53 -2.13 -17.00
CA ASN A 48 4.97 -2.31 -16.80
C ASN A 48 5.54 -1.12 -16.03
N ILE A 49 6.31 -1.38 -14.99
CA ILE A 49 7.02 -0.34 -14.23
C ILE A 49 8.49 -0.43 -14.58
N ASN A 50 9.04 0.65 -15.14
CA ASN A 50 10.45 0.72 -15.48
C ASN A 50 11.26 1.19 -14.27
N THR A 51 12.09 0.29 -13.72
CA THR A 51 12.94 0.54 -12.54
C THR A 51 14.41 0.78 -12.88
N ARG A 52 14.75 0.92 -14.16
CA ARG A 52 16.15 1.16 -14.61
C ARG A 52 16.61 2.56 -14.21
N ALA A 53 17.86 2.67 -13.80
CA ALA A 53 18.42 3.96 -13.40
C ALA A 53 18.48 4.96 -14.56
N THR A 54 18.67 4.51 -15.79
CA THR A 54 18.68 5.36 -17.00
C THR A 54 17.30 5.91 -17.37
N ALA A 55 16.21 5.35 -16.83
CA ALA A 55 14.86 5.86 -17.03
C ALA A 55 14.57 7.17 -16.25
N PHE A 56 15.51 7.59 -15.39
CA PHE A 56 15.37 8.79 -14.58
C PHE A 56 16.27 9.91 -15.09
N ALA A 57 15.71 11.11 -15.21
CA ALA A 57 16.50 12.29 -15.51
C ALA A 57 17.44 12.62 -14.36
N ALA A 58 18.66 13.05 -14.68
CA ALA A 58 19.62 13.50 -13.69
C ALA A 58 19.07 14.65 -12.84
N GLY A 59 19.37 14.62 -11.56
CA GLY A 59 18.95 15.67 -10.63
C GLY A 59 18.50 15.16 -9.28
N THR A 60 18.23 16.11 -8.39
CA THR A 60 17.73 15.87 -7.04
C THR A 60 16.38 16.51 -6.86
N LYS A 61 15.46 15.77 -6.24
CA LYS A 61 14.14 16.27 -5.84
C LYS A 61 13.92 15.96 -4.37
N ALA A 62 13.43 16.93 -3.63
CA ALA A 62 12.98 16.73 -2.26
C ALA A 62 11.60 17.38 -2.10
N SER A 63 10.72 16.75 -1.33
CA SER A 63 9.41 17.32 -1.01
C SER A 63 8.96 16.93 0.38
N VAL A 64 8.26 17.86 1.03
CA VAL A 64 7.55 17.63 2.28
C VAL A 64 6.09 17.97 2.04
N ALA A 65 5.19 17.13 2.52
CA ALA A 65 3.75 17.34 2.39
C ALA A 65 3.06 17.05 3.72
N TYR A 66 2.06 17.84 4.03
CA TYR A 66 1.12 17.61 5.13
C TYR A 66 -0.23 17.15 4.57
N SER A 67 -0.88 16.22 5.25
CA SER A 67 -2.15 15.66 4.85
C SER A 67 -2.96 15.28 6.09
N ASN A 68 -4.27 15.40 6.04
CA ASN A 68 -5.19 14.95 7.07
C ASN A 68 -5.84 13.60 6.70
N ARG A 69 -5.03 12.63 6.27
CA ARG A 69 -5.50 11.28 5.91
C ARG A 69 -5.00 10.25 6.92
N SER A 70 -4.67 9.05 6.46
CA SER A 70 -4.09 7.99 7.29
C SER A 70 -2.69 8.35 7.83
N TYR A 71 -1.98 9.28 7.18
CA TYR A 71 -0.73 9.87 7.66
C TYR A 71 -0.81 11.39 7.54
N ASN A 72 -0.11 12.09 8.43
CA ASN A 72 -0.12 13.55 8.50
C ASN A 72 1.07 14.15 7.76
N MET A 73 2.21 13.52 7.82
CA MET A 73 3.44 14.01 7.20
C MET A 73 4.00 13.00 6.20
N ARG A 74 4.52 13.52 5.10
CA ARG A 74 5.30 12.79 4.11
C ARG A 74 6.52 13.60 3.74
N ALA A 75 7.69 13.02 3.87
CA ALA A 75 8.94 13.54 3.33
C ALA A 75 9.46 12.59 2.27
N THR A 76 9.89 13.11 1.13
CA THR A 76 10.49 12.32 0.04
C THR A 76 11.77 12.98 -0.43
N ALA A 77 12.75 12.17 -0.79
CA ALA A 77 13.98 12.61 -1.44
C ALA A 77 14.32 11.61 -2.54
N THR A 78 14.66 12.10 -3.72
CA THR A 78 15.07 11.28 -4.88
C THR A 78 16.27 11.95 -5.53
N HIS A 79 17.30 11.17 -5.79
CA HIS A 79 18.48 11.60 -6.54
C HIS A 79 18.77 10.62 -7.66
N SER A 80 19.07 11.14 -8.85
CA SER A 80 19.52 10.36 -10.00
C SER A 80 20.73 11.04 -10.63
N THR A 81 21.74 10.23 -10.97
CA THR A 81 22.93 10.71 -11.68
C THR A 81 22.66 10.90 -13.18
N GLY A 82 21.58 10.28 -13.70
CA GLY A 82 21.47 10.03 -15.13
C GLY A 82 22.58 9.08 -15.62
N LEU A 83 22.69 8.92 -16.94
CA LEU A 83 23.76 8.14 -17.54
C LEU A 83 25.06 8.96 -17.55
N MET A 84 26.07 8.47 -16.84
CA MET A 84 27.40 9.08 -16.76
C MET A 84 28.30 8.64 -17.92
N ASN A 85 29.35 9.40 -18.21
CA ASN A 85 30.32 9.12 -19.30
C ASN A 85 31.01 7.75 -19.18
N ASN A 86 31.10 7.22 -17.96
CA ASN A 86 31.65 5.89 -17.71
C ASN A 86 30.63 4.76 -17.90
N GLY A 87 29.44 5.06 -18.40
CA GLY A 87 28.36 4.10 -18.67
C GLY A 87 27.58 3.62 -17.44
N TRP A 88 27.77 4.23 -16.27
CA TRP A 88 26.97 3.97 -15.08
C TRP A 88 25.80 4.95 -14.95
N ALA A 89 24.71 4.48 -14.38
CA ALA A 89 23.62 5.30 -13.90
C ALA A 89 23.19 4.80 -12.52
N PHE A 90 22.90 5.72 -11.61
CA PHE A 90 22.38 5.42 -10.27
C PHE A 90 21.16 6.26 -9.97
N THR A 91 20.18 5.66 -9.33
CA THR A 91 19.00 6.37 -8.81
C THR A 91 18.68 5.86 -7.44
N GLY A 92 18.48 6.76 -6.49
CA GLY A 92 18.03 6.46 -5.14
C GLY A 92 16.83 7.31 -4.77
N SER A 93 15.85 6.72 -4.10
CA SER A 93 14.70 7.43 -3.54
C SER A 93 14.39 6.91 -2.16
N ALA A 94 14.04 7.83 -1.25
CA ALA A 94 13.56 7.52 0.08
C ALA A 94 12.26 8.29 0.35
N VAL A 95 11.35 7.67 1.07
CA VAL A 95 10.11 8.28 1.52
C VAL A 95 9.85 7.94 2.98
N TRP A 96 9.39 8.90 3.74
CA TRP A 96 8.89 8.69 5.08
C TRP A 96 7.48 9.25 5.20
N ARG A 97 6.58 8.43 5.75
CA ARG A 97 5.19 8.79 6.03
C ARG A 97 4.88 8.51 7.47
N TRP A 98 4.34 9.48 8.16
CA TRP A 98 4.13 9.38 9.59
C TRP A 98 2.85 10.08 10.05
N ALA A 99 2.17 9.47 11.01
CA ALA A 99 1.12 10.07 11.83
C ALA A 99 1.16 9.46 13.23
N LYS A 100 1.14 10.32 14.23
CA LYS A 100 0.88 9.88 15.62
C LYS A 100 -0.56 9.43 15.76
N GLU A 101 -1.47 10.18 15.14
CA GLU A 101 -2.87 9.85 14.97
C GLU A 101 -3.33 10.37 13.59
N GLY A 102 -3.99 9.51 12.82
CA GLY A 102 -4.57 9.86 11.53
C GLY A 102 -5.93 10.55 11.70
N ILE A 103 -6.65 10.75 10.59
CA ILE A 103 -7.99 11.35 10.63
C ILE A 103 -8.99 10.46 11.38
N ILE A 104 -8.82 9.15 11.36
CA ILE A 104 -9.66 8.20 12.09
C ILE A 104 -9.08 7.99 13.49
N GLU A 105 -9.93 8.03 14.50
CA GLU A 105 -9.55 7.92 15.91
C GLU A 105 -8.73 6.65 16.21
N GLY A 106 -7.69 6.81 17.02
CA GLY A 106 -6.83 5.71 17.46
C GLY A 106 -5.98 5.07 16.38
N THR A 107 -5.95 5.65 15.16
CA THR A 107 -5.08 5.18 14.10
C THR A 107 -3.72 5.87 14.17
N PHE A 108 -2.67 5.15 13.83
CA PHE A 108 -1.33 5.68 13.62
C PHE A 108 -0.72 5.13 12.35
N TYR A 109 0.30 5.78 11.85
CA TYR A 109 0.98 5.39 10.63
C TYR A 109 2.47 5.69 10.74
N ASN A 110 3.31 4.70 10.41
CA ASN A 110 4.75 4.89 10.24
C ASN A 110 5.25 3.98 9.13
N SER A 111 5.81 4.57 8.09
CA SER A 111 6.32 3.84 6.95
C SER A 111 7.56 4.50 6.39
N TRP A 112 8.58 3.71 6.13
CA TRP A 112 9.79 4.09 5.44
C TRP A 112 9.86 3.33 4.12
N GLY A 113 9.99 4.04 3.02
CA GLY A 113 10.21 3.41 1.73
C GLY A 113 11.58 3.75 1.19
N TYR A 114 12.21 2.80 0.53
CA TYR A 114 13.46 2.99 -0.19
C TYR A 114 13.37 2.39 -1.60
N PHE A 115 14.05 3.02 -2.53
CA PHE A 115 14.29 2.54 -3.88
C PHE A 115 15.73 2.85 -4.24
N LEU A 116 16.46 1.84 -4.71
CA LEU A 116 17.82 1.98 -5.20
C LEU A 116 17.89 1.26 -6.55
N SER A 117 18.47 1.92 -7.54
CA SER A 117 18.69 1.34 -8.86
C SER A 117 20.08 1.70 -9.35
N ALA A 118 20.78 0.72 -9.87
CA ALA A 118 22.05 0.86 -10.54
C ALA A 118 22.00 0.21 -11.92
N GLU A 119 22.52 0.86 -12.92
CA GLU A 119 22.59 0.35 -14.28
C GLU A 119 23.97 0.60 -14.87
N LYS A 120 24.49 -0.39 -15.59
CA LYS A 120 25.75 -0.31 -16.31
C LYS A 120 25.53 -0.64 -17.77
N MET A 121 25.77 0.33 -18.62
CA MET A 121 26.00 0.14 -20.06
C MET A 121 27.43 -0.34 -20.25
N ILE A 122 27.60 -1.65 -20.48
CA ILE A 122 28.95 -2.24 -20.64
C ILE A 122 29.52 -1.84 -22.01
N ASN A 123 28.69 -1.91 -23.02
CA ASN A 123 28.92 -1.47 -24.39
C ASN A 123 27.61 -1.30 -25.12
N ASP A 124 27.61 -1.00 -26.41
CA ASP A 124 26.42 -0.78 -27.25
C ASP A 124 25.51 -2.00 -27.38
N ARG A 125 25.97 -3.18 -26.94
CA ARG A 125 25.22 -4.43 -27.03
C ARG A 125 24.77 -4.98 -25.67
N HIS A 126 25.43 -4.62 -24.58
CA HIS A 126 25.19 -5.19 -23.27
C HIS A 126 24.89 -4.12 -22.24
N SER A 127 23.75 -4.27 -21.55
CA SER A 127 23.46 -3.52 -20.33
C SER A 127 22.99 -4.44 -19.22
N ILE A 128 23.38 -4.10 -17.99
CA ILE A 128 22.95 -4.80 -16.77
C ILE A 128 22.34 -3.77 -15.84
N SER A 129 21.18 -4.08 -15.28
CA SER A 129 20.53 -3.26 -14.27
C SER A 129 20.15 -4.07 -13.04
N LEU A 130 20.29 -3.45 -11.88
CA LEU A 130 19.87 -3.98 -10.58
C LEU A 130 19.04 -2.92 -9.88
N ALA A 131 17.84 -3.29 -9.43
CA ALA A 131 17.00 -2.42 -8.63
C ALA A 131 16.54 -3.16 -7.37
N THR A 132 16.46 -2.47 -6.24
CA THR A 132 15.87 -2.97 -5.00
C THR A 132 14.97 -1.91 -4.40
N TYR A 133 13.87 -2.35 -3.85
CA TYR A 133 12.93 -1.48 -3.17
C TYR A 133 12.16 -2.22 -2.09
N GLY A 134 11.61 -1.46 -1.16
CA GLY A 134 10.77 -1.97 -0.10
C GLY A 134 10.28 -0.85 0.80
N ALA A 135 9.26 -1.14 1.59
CA ALA A 135 8.63 -0.17 2.47
C ALA A 135 8.17 -0.81 3.78
N PRO A 136 9.06 -0.96 4.77
CA PRO A 136 8.61 -1.37 6.10
C PRO A 136 7.54 -0.40 6.60
N THR A 137 6.37 -0.95 6.91
CA THR A 137 5.19 -0.18 7.29
C THR A 137 4.60 -0.75 8.57
N LYS A 138 4.39 0.10 9.55
CA LYS A 138 3.63 -0.19 10.76
C LYS A 138 2.47 0.78 10.87
N ARG A 139 1.25 0.26 10.85
CA ARG A 139 0.03 1.08 10.92
C ARG A 139 -1.07 0.40 11.68
N SER A 140 -1.97 1.18 12.25
CA SER A 140 -3.23 0.66 12.76
C SER A 140 -4.29 0.59 11.65
N GLN A 141 -5.31 -0.21 11.93
CA GLN A 141 -6.49 -0.35 11.09
C GLN A 141 -7.69 0.35 11.71
N SER A 142 -8.67 0.65 10.87
CA SER A 142 -10.03 1.06 11.25
C SER A 142 -11.03 0.07 10.67
N ALA A 143 -12.22 0.02 11.26
CA ALA A 143 -13.34 -0.72 10.72
C ALA A 143 -14.45 0.24 10.29
N ALA A 144 -15.22 -0.20 9.32
CA ALA A 144 -16.55 0.37 9.08
C ALA A 144 -17.49 -0.09 10.21
N VAL A 145 -18.38 0.79 10.63
CA VAL A 145 -19.40 0.55 11.64
C VAL A 145 -20.78 0.87 11.07
N THR A 146 -21.83 0.53 11.80
CA THR A 146 -23.21 0.84 11.38
C THR A 146 -23.48 2.34 11.37
N GLN A 147 -24.49 2.77 10.61
CA GLN A 147 -24.89 4.18 10.57
C GLN A 147 -25.27 4.68 11.97
N GLU A 148 -25.97 3.88 12.76
CA GLU A 148 -26.31 4.20 14.14
C GLU A 148 -25.11 4.60 14.99
N VAL A 149 -23.99 3.87 14.86
CA VAL A 149 -22.75 4.19 15.57
C VAL A 149 -22.15 5.51 15.06
N TYR A 150 -22.19 5.75 13.74
CA TYR A 150 -21.75 7.03 13.20
C TYR A 150 -22.60 8.21 13.67
N ASP A 151 -23.89 8.02 13.81
CA ASP A 151 -24.81 9.06 14.31
C ASP A 151 -24.52 9.42 15.77
N PHE A 152 -24.14 8.44 16.59
CA PHE A 152 -23.75 8.67 17.99
C PHE A 152 -22.33 9.19 18.19
N ARG A 153 -21.36 8.75 17.37
CA ARG A 153 -19.93 8.97 17.63
C ARG A 153 -19.21 9.77 16.54
N GLY A 154 -19.91 10.02 15.43
CA GLY A 154 -19.36 10.72 14.27
C GLY A 154 -18.58 9.80 13.34
N ILE A 155 -18.32 10.30 12.13
CA ILE A 155 -17.74 9.57 11.00
C ILE A 155 -16.27 9.15 11.19
N TYR A 156 -15.59 9.68 12.20
CA TYR A 156 -14.19 9.38 12.51
C TYR A 156 -14.02 8.29 13.57
N TYR A 157 -15.12 7.76 14.08
CA TYR A 157 -15.10 6.70 15.08
C TYR A 157 -14.40 5.43 14.57
N ASN A 158 -13.70 4.75 15.48
CA ASN A 158 -13.01 3.49 15.21
C ASN A 158 -13.10 2.58 16.44
N PRO A 159 -13.60 1.34 16.32
CA PRO A 159 -13.73 0.42 17.45
C PRO A 159 -12.40 -0.25 17.87
N TYR A 160 -11.33 -0.07 17.12
CA TYR A 160 -10.08 -0.84 17.29
C TYR A 160 -9.07 -0.21 18.23
N TRP A 161 -9.45 0.79 19.00
CA TRP A 161 -8.54 1.40 19.97
C TRP A 161 -9.15 1.47 21.36
N GLY A 162 -8.30 1.61 22.35
CA GLY A 162 -8.68 1.77 23.75
C GLY A 162 -7.49 2.20 24.59
N TYR A 163 -7.69 2.29 25.89
CA TYR A 163 -6.63 2.62 26.83
C TYR A 163 -6.10 1.36 27.50
N GLN A 164 -4.79 1.21 27.55
CA GLN A 164 -4.07 0.21 28.31
C GLN A 164 -3.03 0.90 29.18
N ASN A 165 -3.14 0.77 30.49
CA ASN A 165 -2.27 1.45 31.46
C ASN A 165 -2.17 2.97 31.22
N GLY A 166 -3.30 3.63 30.94
CA GLY A 166 -3.38 5.06 30.66
C GLY A 166 -2.86 5.50 29.29
N LYS A 167 -2.40 4.58 28.45
CA LYS A 167 -1.91 4.88 27.09
C LYS A 167 -2.90 4.43 26.03
N LYS A 168 -3.18 5.32 25.08
CA LYS A 168 -4.00 5.00 23.89
C LYS A 168 -3.29 3.95 23.04
N ARG A 169 -3.97 2.86 22.72
CA ARG A 169 -3.43 1.73 21.98
C ARG A 169 -4.45 1.20 20.98
N SER A 170 -3.98 0.87 19.77
CA SER A 170 -4.78 0.14 18.78
C SER A 170 -4.63 -1.36 18.97
N SER A 171 -5.73 -2.10 18.89
CA SER A 171 -5.76 -3.57 18.93
C SER A 171 -5.44 -4.21 17.58
N ARG A 172 -5.67 -3.46 16.48
CA ARG A 172 -5.44 -3.92 15.11
C ARG A 172 -4.24 -3.19 14.52
N VAL A 173 -3.08 -3.79 14.62
CA VAL A 173 -1.81 -3.25 14.11
C VAL A 173 -1.29 -4.16 13.00
N VAL A 174 -1.05 -3.58 11.83
CA VAL A 174 -0.40 -4.24 10.70
C VAL A 174 1.06 -3.86 10.69
N ASN A 175 1.93 -4.87 10.59
CA ASN A 175 3.31 -4.71 10.21
C ASN A 175 3.51 -5.43 8.88
N SER A 176 4.07 -4.75 7.89
CA SER A 176 4.38 -5.33 6.59
C SER A 176 5.73 -4.87 6.09
N PHE A 177 6.44 -5.77 5.43
CA PHE A 177 7.67 -5.46 4.74
C PHE A 177 7.86 -6.42 3.59
N ASP A 178 7.86 -5.91 2.37
CA ASP A 178 7.91 -6.66 1.12
C ASP A 178 9.13 -6.22 0.28
N PRO A 179 10.38 -6.54 0.71
CA PRO A 179 11.57 -6.21 -0.05
C PRO A 179 11.60 -6.97 -1.38
N THR A 180 11.96 -6.25 -2.41
CA THR A 180 12.02 -6.77 -3.77
C THR A 180 13.36 -6.43 -4.40
N VAL A 181 13.92 -7.38 -5.13
CA VAL A 181 15.14 -7.21 -5.95
C VAL A 181 14.80 -7.62 -7.37
N VAL A 182 15.21 -6.78 -8.32
CA VAL A 182 15.04 -7.02 -9.76
C VAL A 182 16.39 -6.84 -10.41
N ALA A 183 16.85 -7.85 -11.14
CA ALA A 183 18.03 -7.75 -11.98
C ALA A 183 17.64 -8.01 -13.45
N ASN A 184 18.21 -7.25 -14.37
CA ASN A 184 17.99 -7.45 -15.80
C ASN A 184 19.31 -7.40 -16.53
N TRP A 185 19.42 -8.22 -17.55
CA TRP A 185 20.47 -8.20 -18.54
C TRP A 185 19.85 -8.12 -19.93
N ASP A 186 20.20 -7.07 -20.66
CA ASP A 186 19.81 -6.91 -22.06
C ASP A 186 21.02 -7.13 -22.94
N PHE A 187 20.83 -7.97 -23.94
CA PHE A 187 21.83 -8.31 -24.94
C PHE A 187 21.29 -8.11 -26.35
N LYS A 188 21.82 -7.14 -27.06
CA LYS A 188 21.54 -6.91 -28.48
C LYS A 188 22.40 -7.86 -29.30
N ILE A 189 21.85 -8.99 -29.73
CA ILE A 189 22.55 -10.02 -30.50
C ILE A 189 22.83 -9.49 -31.91
N THR A 190 21.79 -8.96 -32.58
CA THR A 190 21.86 -8.30 -33.87
C THR A 190 20.92 -7.07 -33.86
N ASP A 191 20.88 -6.31 -34.96
CA ASP A 191 19.95 -5.17 -35.08
C ASP A 191 18.47 -5.61 -35.07
N LYS A 192 18.19 -6.88 -35.33
CA LYS A 192 16.84 -7.46 -35.36
C LYS A 192 16.54 -8.39 -34.18
N GLN A 193 17.54 -8.72 -33.37
CA GLN A 193 17.39 -9.70 -32.27
C GLN A 193 17.94 -9.14 -30.96
N ASN A 194 17.08 -9.11 -29.95
CA ASN A 194 17.43 -8.70 -28.59
C ASN A 194 17.03 -9.81 -27.62
N LEU A 195 17.97 -10.20 -26.76
CA LEU A 195 17.73 -11.07 -25.62
C LEU A 195 17.56 -10.20 -24.38
N LYS A 196 16.45 -10.39 -23.66
CA LYS A 196 16.19 -9.75 -22.37
C LYS A 196 16.03 -10.83 -21.31
N THR A 197 16.95 -10.86 -20.36
CA THR A 197 16.92 -11.78 -19.23
C THR A 197 16.60 -11.01 -17.97
N GLY A 198 15.58 -11.45 -17.22
CA GLY A 198 15.17 -10.84 -15.97
C GLY A 198 15.18 -11.85 -14.82
N PHE A 199 15.64 -11.41 -13.67
CA PHE A 199 15.57 -12.12 -12.41
C PHE A 199 14.85 -11.25 -11.40
N GLY A 200 13.85 -11.80 -10.71
CA GLY A 200 13.12 -11.15 -9.63
C GLY A 200 13.11 -12.00 -8.38
N PHE A 201 13.42 -11.37 -7.26
CA PHE A 201 13.26 -11.96 -5.94
C PHE A 201 12.37 -11.06 -5.09
N HIS A 202 11.36 -11.65 -4.50
CA HIS A 202 10.42 -10.98 -3.62
C HIS A 202 10.24 -11.79 -2.35
N TYR A 203 10.35 -11.11 -1.21
CA TYR A 203 10.06 -11.69 0.09
C TYR A 203 8.95 -10.87 0.75
N SER A 204 7.98 -11.53 1.38
CA SER A 204 6.90 -10.84 2.07
C SER A 204 6.84 -11.26 3.53
N ASN A 205 6.83 -10.28 4.41
CA ASN A 205 6.57 -10.45 5.84
C ASN A 205 5.36 -9.60 6.22
N TYR A 206 4.29 -10.25 6.63
CA TYR A 206 3.06 -9.60 7.03
C TYR A 206 2.56 -10.13 8.35
N SER A 207 2.25 -9.23 9.27
CA SER A 207 1.59 -9.58 10.52
C SER A 207 0.46 -8.60 10.83
N ASN A 208 -0.59 -9.13 11.46
CA ASN A 208 -1.73 -8.35 11.92
C ASN A 208 -2.10 -8.80 13.32
N THR A 209 -2.29 -7.86 14.24
CA THR A 209 -2.76 -8.13 15.60
C THR A 209 -4.27 -8.03 15.71
N ALA A 210 -4.83 -8.70 16.69
CA ALA A 210 -6.24 -8.58 17.07
C ALA A 210 -6.36 -8.79 18.58
N LEU A 211 -7.44 -8.26 19.18
CA LEU A 211 -7.83 -8.67 20.53
C LEU A 211 -8.31 -10.12 20.50
N GLY A 212 -7.77 -10.95 21.38
CA GLY A 212 -8.32 -12.25 21.67
C GLY A 212 -9.33 -12.11 22.84
N PHE A 213 -10.58 -12.41 22.56
CA PHE A 213 -11.65 -12.42 23.58
C PHE A 213 -12.46 -13.73 23.53
N TYR A 214 -11.76 -14.82 23.22
CA TYR A 214 -12.36 -16.15 23.20
C TYR A 214 -12.93 -16.50 24.60
N ASN A 215 -14.20 -16.94 24.64
CA ASN A 215 -14.95 -17.19 25.88
C ASN A 215 -15.17 -15.96 26.80
N ALA A 216 -15.03 -14.74 26.27
CA ALA A 216 -15.33 -13.50 26.96
C ALA A 216 -16.32 -12.67 26.15
N ALA A 217 -16.96 -11.68 26.78
CA ALA A 217 -17.82 -10.73 26.09
C ALA A 217 -17.00 -9.92 25.07
N ASP A 218 -17.63 -9.56 23.94
CA ASP A 218 -17.01 -8.70 22.95
C ASP A 218 -16.65 -7.34 23.57
N PRO A 219 -15.35 -6.97 23.64
CA PRO A 219 -14.92 -5.74 24.30
C PRO A 219 -15.15 -4.48 23.46
N ARG A 220 -15.69 -4.58 22.26
CA ARG A 220 -15.91 -3.43 21.38
C ARG A 220 -17.09 -2.61 21.85
N PRO A 221 -16.95 -1.28 21.95
CA PRO A 221 -18.07 -0.41 22.34
C PRO A 221 -19.26 -0.44 21.36
N ASP A 222 -18.98 -0.73 20.09
CA ASP A 222 -19.94 -0.81 18.99
C ASP A 222 -20.49 -2.22 18.74
N TYR A 223 -20.32 -3.13 19.71
CA TYR A 223 -20.91 -4.45 19.60
C TYR A 223 -22.44 -4.35 19.53
N TYR A 224 -23.04 -4.96 18.54
CA TYR A 224 -24.45 -4.74 18.17
C TYR A 224 -25.42 -4.91 19.34
N ARG A 225 -25.16 -5.83 20.29
CA ARG A 225 -25.99 -6.02 21.48
C ARG A 225 -25.97 -4.85 22.46
N ASN A 226 -24.98 -3.98 22.36
CA ASN A 226 -24.89 -2.77 23.19
C ASN A 226 -25.57 -1.56 22.54
N LEU A 227 -26.06 -1.71 21.30
CA LEU A 227 -26.70 -0.62 20.58
C LEU A 227 -28.16 -0.48 20.96
N PRO A 228 -28.70 0.76 21.07
CA PRO A 228 -30.08 1.02 21.40
C PRO A 228 -31.11 0.30 20.51
N SER A 229 -30.83 0.24 19.18
CA SER A 229 -31.71 -0.47 18.24
C SER A 229 -31.91 -1.94 18.58
N TYR A 230 -30.82 -2.64 18.99
CA TYR A 230 -30.90 -4.03 19.39
C TYR A 230 -31.65 -4.19 20.72
N GLN A 231 -31.32 -3.35 21.71
CA GLN A 231 -31.98 -3.41 23.03
C GLN A 231 -33.47 -3.13 22.96
N ILE A 232 -33.87 -2.17 22.14
CA ILE A 232 -35.30 -1.85 21.92
C ILE A 232 -36.01 -3.03 21.25
N ASN A 233 -35.43 -3.61 20.20
CA ASN A 233 -36.01 -4.75 19.50
C ASN A 233 -36.09 -6.01 20.38
N ASP A 234 -35.07 -6.25 21.24
CA ASP A 234 -35.06 -7.36 22.18
C ASP A 234 -36.19 -7.23 23.22
N VAL A 235 -36.39 -6.03 23.75
CA VAL A 235 -37.45 -5.72 24.67
C VAL A 235 -38.82 -5.84 23.98
N LEU A 236 -39.03 -5.23 22.81
CA LEU A 236 -40.29 -5.32 22.07
C LEU A 236 -40.58 -6.74 21.63
N GLY A 237 -39.60 -7.50 21.19
CA GLY A 237 -39.74 -8.91 20.84
C GLY A 237 -40.16 -9.78 22.00
N SER A 238 -39.72 -9.48 23.23
CA SER A 238 -40.15 -10.15 24.45
C SER A 238 -41.67 -9.93 24.80
N TYR A 239 -42.24 -8.83 24.28
CA TYR A 239 -43.67 -8.53 24.39
C TYR A 239 -44.48 -8.91 23.15
N GLY A 240 -43.86 -9.56 22.15
CA GLY A 240 -44.53 -9.92 20.89
C GLY A 240 -44.81 -8.72 19.97
N LEU A 241 -44.10 -7.64 20.15
CA LEU A 241 -44.23 -6.42 19.34
C LEU A 241 -43.06 -6.34 18.34
N GLU A 242 -43.34 -6.02 17.08
CA GLU A 242 -42.32 -5.70 16.09
C GLU A 242 -42.18 -4.18 15.96
N CYS A 243 -40.94 -3.68 15.98
CA CYS A 243 -40.66 -2.28 15.69
C CYS A 243 -40.54 -2.10 14.16
N THR A 244 -41.60 -1.63 13.51
CA THR A 244 -41.53 -1.16 12.14
C THR A 244 -40.96 0.27 12.15
N THR A 245 -39.69 0.41 11.96
CA THR A 245 -39.07 1.71 11.65
C THR A 245 -39.38 2.06 10.20
N GLU A 246 -40.54 2.60 9.91
CA GLU A 246 -40.75 3.39 8.70
C GLU A 246 -40.05 4.74 8.89
N ILE A 247 -38.88 4.88 8.25
CA ILE A 247 -38.25 6.20 8.08
C ILE A 247 -39.06 6.90 7.00
N HIS A 248 -40.04 7.71 7.37
CA HIS A 248 -40.66 8.64 6.44
C HIS A 248 -39.64 9.73 6.09
N HIS A 249 -39.09 9.65 4.90
CA HIS A 249 -38.50 10.82 4.23
C HIS A 249 -39.69 11.69 3.79
N GLU A 250 -40.06 12.65 4.60
CA GLU A 250 -40.87 13.77 4.10
C GLU A 250 -39.98 14.68 3.25
N ASN A 251 -40.45 14.95 2.02
CA ASN A 251 -39.87 15.82 0.98
C ASN A 251 -39.76 17.28 1.41
#